data_cbe0bd81b5fd40bdc81eee57c79d42c3
#
_entry.id   cbe0bd81b5fd40bdc81eee57c79d42c3
#
_cell.length_a   1.000
_cell.length_b   1.000
_cell.length_c   1.000
_cell.angle_alpha   90.00
_cell.angle_beta   90.00
_cell.angle_gamma   90.00
#
_symmetry.space_group_name_H-M   'P 1'
#
loop_
_entity.id
_entity.type
_entity.pdbx_description
1 polymer ?
#
loop_
_entity_poly.entity_id
_entity_poly.type
_entity_poly.pdbx_seq_one_letter_code
_entity_poly.pdbx_strand_id
1 'polypeptide(L)'
;MNLRFLGFLFFFPLCIQAQHIVYTDPEQDDSRKTDFEIIGRVTGNILVFKNNRSENAISIYNTDMRLVQRVPLGFLPDHFTNVDFVQYPDFFYLLCEYQKKNIVHLEAFRMNGEAKVIGDPIELDTTQVGSSNTAKIYTNLVSEDKQYLMALKINTKSAKSFTFTTFLFNKDLTLQDRHRLPMFIQDHADMFTNFSLDNDGQLVFTKFARTGNGEYLSHVSFVTKGPLSDTFSIRDVGASERIFDELILKVDNFNKRYLLSAFYYTQRRGNIEGLYTVIWDKATDSKLKETLTIFNDDLRVQARSSESTVKSAFNDYFLKKMVVKKDGGYVLISESEFTTTRGSAFNRSDYMYGPMNPIDYYSPYYNPYSPYNRYGPGTINRYDAENILVLSFDKNSNMEWSNVIPKAQFDDEGPNQISFQSMNTGGELHFLYNQAEKRTMLLMDQSISSEGKVTRLPTLHNLDKGYDFMPRLGKQISSNQIVIPCLYRNYLCFAKIDF
;
A
#
# COMPACT_ATOMS: atom_id res chain seq x y z
N MET A 1 72.51 -10.07 -10.72
CA MET A 1 71.50 -9.39 -11.57
C MET A 1 70.16 -9.58 -10.85
N ASN A 2 69.81 -8.62 -9.95
CA ASN A 2 68.64 -8.72 -9.07
C ASN A 2 67.45 -7.98 -9.71
N LEU A 3 66.46 -8.74 -10.16
CA LEU A 3 65.22 -8.18 -10.69
C LEU A 3 64.25 -7.88 -9.53
N ARG A 4 64.05 -6.58 -9.22
CA ARG A 4 63.04 -6.13 -8.25
C ARG A 4 61.67 -6.09 -8.95
N PHE A 5 60.78 -6.98 -8.55
CA PHE A 5 59.36 -6.92 -8.92
C PHE A 5 58.71 -5.79 -8.13
N LEU A 6 58.31 -4.72 -8.80
CA LEU A 6 57.51 -3.63 -8.26
C LEU A 6 56.02 -4.02 -8.44
N GLY A 7 55.40 -4.49 -7.35
CA GLY A 7 53.97 -4.78 -7.35
C GLY A 7 53.14 -3.50 -7.35
N PHE A 8 52.49 -3.20 -8.45
CA PHE A 8 51.46 -2.13 -8.56
C PHE A 8 50.18 -2.57 -7.82
N LEU A 9 49.98 -2.01 -6.63
CA LEU A 9 48.71 -2.19 -5.92
C LEU A 9 47.68 -1.27 -6.59
N PHE A 10 46.79 -1.87 -7.38
CA PHE A 10 45.62 -1.19 -7.91
C PHE A 10 44.62 -0.94 -6.74
N PHE A 11 44.65 0.27 -6.21
CA PHE A 11 43.55 0.77 -5.36
C PHE A 11 42.35 1.04 -6.26
N PHE A 12 41.40 0.11 -6.32
CA PHE A 12 40.06 0.41 -6.79
C PHE A 12 39.39 1.30 -5.72
N PRO A 13 39.07 2.56 -6.04
CA PRO A 13 38.21 3.34 -5.14
C PRO A 13 36.85 2.65 -5.11
N LEU A 14 36.53 2.03 -3.98
CA LEU A 14 35.14 1.70 -3.65
C LEU A 14 34.41 3.05 -3.58
N CYS A 15 33.73 3.44 -4.66
CA CYS A 15 32.73 4.49 -4.62
C CYS A 15 31.61 4.01 -3.71
N ILE A 16 31.73 4.29 -2.41
CA ILE A 16 30.61 4.25 -1.48
C ILE A 16 29.70 5.39 -1.97
N GLN A 17 28.65 5.06 -2.72
CA GLN A 17 27.59 6.02 -2.98
C GLN A 17 26.94 6.31 -1.63
N ALA A 18 27.30 7.44 -1.05
CA ALA A 18 26.61 7.95 0.13
C ALA A 18 25.22 8.38 -0.32
N GLN A 19 24.20 7.84 0.34
CA GLN A 19 22.83 8.28 0.15
C GLN A 19 22.75 9.79 0.31
N HIS A 20 22.10 10.45 -0.66
CA HIS A 20 21.96 11.89 -0.65
C HIS A 20 20.52 12.26 -0.30
N ILE A 21 20.33 13.04 0.77
CA ILE A 21 19.04 13.52 1.21
C ILE A 21 18.90 15.03 0.98
N VAL A 22 17.82 15.44 0.33
CA VAL A 22 17.49 16.84 0.07
C VAL A 22 16.08 17.13 0.59
N TYR A 23 15.93 18.27 1.28
CA TYR A 23 14.68 18.68 1.90
C TYR A 23 14.06 19.85 1.16
N THR A 24 12.73 19.91 1.17
CA THR A 24 12.04 21.17 0.88
C THR A 24 12.24 22.14 2.04
N ASP A 25 12.11 23.44 1.76
CA ASP A 25 11.91 24.41 2.82
C ASP A 25 10.61 24.06 3.57
N PRO A 26 10.58 24.20 4.92
CA PRO A 26 9.35 23.98 5.68
C PRO A 26 8.31 25.02 5.26
N GLU A 27 7.16 24.55 4.80
CA GLU A 27 6.06 25.44 4.45
C GLU A 27 5.23 25.74 5.70
N GLN A 28 4.66 26.96 5.78
CA GLN A 28 3.82 27.39 6.91
C GLN A 28 2.46 26.68 6.98
N ASP A 29 2.32 25.55 6.28
CA ASP A 29 1.15 24.69 6.37
C ASP A 29 1.15 23.96 7.71
N ASP A 30 0.11 24.18 8.51
CA ASP A 30 -0.09 23.45 9.77
C ASP A 30 -0.32 21.96 9.46
N SER A 31 0.62 21.12 9.81
CA SER A 31 0.59 19.67 9.55
C SER A 31 -0.64 18.97 10.12
N ARG A 32 -1.30 19.55 11.12
CA ARG A 32 -2.53 19.02 11.74
C ARG A 32 -3.79 19.30 10.93
N LYS A 33 -3.71 20.22 9.96
CA LYS A 33 -4.85 20.71 9.17
C LYS A 33 -4.67 20.51 7.67
N THR A 34 -3.50 20.05 7.25
CA THR A 34 -3.16 19.86 5.84
C THR A 34 -3.06 18.38 5.54
N ASP A 35 -3.97 17.90 4.72
CA ASP A 35 -3.87 16.59 4.10
C ASP A 35 -3.02 16.72 2.83
N PHE A 36 -2.24 15.70 2.50
CA PHE A 36 -1.38 15.73 1.32
C PHE A 36 -1.26 14.36 0.66
N GLU A 37 -0.94 14.38 -0.63
CA GLU A 37 -0.56 13.18 -1.38
C GLU A 37 0.63 13.48 -2.31
N ILE A 38 1.67 12.65 -2.27
CA ILE A 38 2.78 12.72 -3.22
C ILE A 38 2.30 12.15 -4.54
N ILE A 39 2.08 12.99 -5.55
CA ILE A 39 1.64 12.55 -6.89
C ILE A 39 2.75 11.74 -7.56
N GLY A 40 3.98 12.22 -7.50
CA GLY A 40 5.16 11.59 -8.08
C GLY A 40 5.97 12.54 -8.96
N ARG A 41 6.77 11.97 -9.88
CA ARG A 41 7.63 12.74 -10.78
C ARG A 41 6.98 12.89 -12.14
N VAL A 42 6.69 14.13 -12.55
CA VAL A 42 6.09 14.46 -13.85
C VAL A 42 6.96 15.50 -14.56
N THR A 43 7.37 15.26 -15.81
CA THR A 43 8.27 16.13 -16.59
C THR A 43 9.52 16.59 -15.82
N GLY A 44 10.06 15.70 -14.96
CA GLY A 44 11.26 15.99 -14.15
C GLY A 44 10.99 16.61 -12.78
N ASN A 45 9.86 17.25 -12.57
CA ASN A 45 9.46 17.85 -11.29
C ASN A 45 8.74 16.84 -10.37
N ILE A 46 8.81 17.09 -9.07
CA ILE A 46 8.10 16.33 -8.05
C ILE A 46 6.88 17.11 -7.63
N LEU A 47 5.71 16.49 -7.74
CA LEU A 47 4.43 17.12 -7.48
C LEU A 47 3.82 16.55 -6.20
N VAL A 48 3.31 17.44 -5.36
CA VAL A 48 2.60 17.09 -4.12
C VAL A 48 1.28 17.85 -4.07
N PHE A 49 0.20 17.11 -3.99
CA PHE A 49 -1.12 17.67 -3.72
C PHE A 49 -1.23 17.99 -2.22
N LYS A 50 -1.82 19.12 -1.91
CA LYS A 50 -2.11 19.58 -0.57
C LYS A 50 -3.53 20.09 -0.48
N ASN A 51 -4.26 19.57 0.50
CA ASN A 51 -5.59 20.02 0.84
C ASN A 51 -5.55 20.60 2.24
N ASN A 52 -5.79 21.85 2.38
CA ASN A 52 -6.06 22.48 3.65
C ASN A 52 -7.49 23.07 3.63
N ARG A 53 -7.99 23.48 4.79
CA ARG A 53 -9.38 23.96 4.89
C ARG A 53 -9.72 25.17 4.02
N SER A 54 -8.73 25.87 3.51
CA SER A 54 -8.87 27.11 2.74
C SER A 54 -8.51 26.97 1.26
N GLU A 55 -7.76 25.93 0.88
CA GLU A 55 -7.22 25.80 -0.47
C GLU A 55 -6.86 24.35 -0.82
N ASN A 56 -7.15 23.97 -2.06
CA ASN A 56 -6.60 22.79 -2.72
C ASN A 56 -5.52 23.26 -3.68
N ALA A 57 -4.29 22.77 -3.52
CA ALA A 57 -3.18 23.20 -4.36
C ALA A 57 -2.22 22.05 -4.67
N ILE A 58 -1.47 22.17 -5.75
CA ILE A 58 -0.31 21.32 -6.06
C ILE A 58 0.95 22.14 -5.90
N SER A 59 1.82 21.73 -5.00
CA SER A 59 3.19 22.23 -4.87
C SER A 59 4.09 21.48 -5.85
N ILE A 60 4.84 22.20 -6.66
CA ILE A 60 5.77 21.70 -7.67
C ILE A 60 7.19 21.97 -7.18
N TYR A 61 7.98 20.91 -7.02
CA TYR A 61 9.38 21.00 -6.60
C TYR A 61 10.30 20.53 -7.73
N ASN A 62 11.47 21.17 -7.86
CA ASN A 62 12.50 20.70 -8.76
C ASN A 62 13.27 19.50 -8.16
N THR A 63 14.27 19.00 -8.87
CA THR A 63 15.11 17.88 -8.42
C THR A 63 15.88 18.15 -7.12
N ASP A 64 16.13 19.42 -6.78
CA ASP A 64 16.78 19.85 -5.54
C ASP A 64 15.78 20.16 -4.42
N MET A 65 14.53 19.72 -4.58
CA MET A 65 13.41 19.93 -3.64
C MET A 65 13.11 21.40 -3.34
N ARG A 66 13.50 22.31 -4.23
CA ARG A 66 13.14 23.73 -4.12
C ARG A 66 11.76 23.94 -4.74
N LEU A 67 10.90 24.67 -4.05
CA LEU A 67 9.58 25.01 -4.54
C LEU A 67 9.71 25.88 -5.81
N VAL A 68 9.20 25.38 -6.92
CA VAL A 68 9.12 26.11 -8.19
C VAL A 68 7.86 26.95 -8.24
N GLN A 69 6.74 26.32 -7.88
CA GLN A 69 5.43 26.94 -7.90
C GLN A 69 4.43 26.19 -7.00
N ARG A 70 3.49 26.95 -6.43
CA ARG A 70 2.26 26.40 -5.82
C ARG A 70 1.08 26.80 -6.72
N VAL A 71 0.34 25.81 -7.22
CA VAL A 71 -0.76 25.99 -8.18
C VAL A 71 -2.08 25.70 -7.47
N PRO A 72 -2.92 26.71 -7.22
CA PRO A 72 -4.25 26.52 -6.69
C PRO A 72 -5.15 25.76 -7.69
N LEU A 73 -5.94 24.81 -7.19
CA LEU A 73 -6.88 24.02 -7.99
C LEU A 73 -8.30 24.56 -7.86
N GLY A 74 -8.51 25.82 -8.28
CA GLY A 74 -9.79 26.52 -8.16
C GLY A 74 -10.93 25.93 -9.00
N PHE A 75 -10.65 24.93 -9.84
CA PHE A 75 -11.64 24.18 -10.61
C PHE A 75 -12.25 23.01 -9.80
N LEU A 76 -11.58 22.58 -8.71
CA LEU A 76 -12.14 21.55 -7.85
C LEU A 76 -13.33 22.10 -7.05
N PRO A 77 -14.36 21.28 -6.82
CA PRO A 77 -15.44 21.64 -5.91
C PRO A 77 -14.93 21.94 -4.49
N ASP A 78 -15.61 22.86 -3.79
CA ASP A 78 -15.29 23.20 -2.39
C ASP A 78 -15.34 21.96 -1.46
N HIS A 79 -16.20 21.01 -1.82
CA HIS A 79 -16.35 19.75 -1.11
C HIS A 79 -16.31 18.60 -2.10
N PHE A 80 -15.31 17.74 -1.96
CA PHE A 80 -15.20 16.47 -2.67
C PHE A 80 -15.09 15.33 -1.65
N THR A 81 -15.51 14.13 -2.07
CA THR A 81 -15.45 12.93 -1.24
C THR A 81 -14.10 12.26 -1.33
N ASN A 82 -13.50 12.28 -2.53
CA ASN A 82 -12.20 11.64 -2.79
C ASN A 82 -11.47 12.30 -3.97
N VAL A 83 -10.15 12.28 -3.90
CA VAL A 83 -9.25 12.62 -5.02
C VAL A 83 -8.19 11.53 -5.11
N ASP A 84 -8.03 10.94 -6.31
CA ASP A 84 -6.99 9.96 -6.61
C ASP A 84 -6.10 10.50 -7.76
N PHE A 85 -4.83 10.08 -7.80
CA PHE A 85 -3.88 10.49 -8.83
C PHE A 85 -3.32 9.31 -9.61
N VAL A 86 -3.35 9.40 -10.93
CA VAL A 86 -2.70 8.43 -11.83
C VAL A 86 -1.58 9.11 -12.57
N GLN A 87 -0.35 8.89 -12.12
CA GLN A 87 0.85 9.57 -12.63
C GLN A 87 1.45 8.82 -13.82
N TYR A 88 1.80 9.58 -14.88
CA TYR A 88 2.59 9.17 -16.04
C TYR A 88 3.86 10.05 -16.13
N PRO A 89 4.85 9.71 -16.97
CA PRO A 89 6.06 10.52 -17.08
C PRO A 89 5.83 11.98 -17.50
N ASP A 90 4.87 12.21 -18.39
CA ASP A 90 4.65 13.50 -19.04
C ASP A 90 3.41 14.25 -18.54
N PHE A 91 2.48 13.55 -17.91
CA PHE A 91 1.22 14.07 -17.40
C PHE A 91 0.72 13.23 -16.24
N PHE A 92 -0.38 13.65 -15.63
CA PHE A 92 -1.13 12.83 -14.67
C PHE A 92 -2.63 13.08 -14.81
N TYR A 93 -3.42 12.12 -14.37
CA TYR A 93 -4.84 12.32 -14.14
C TYR A 93 -5.08 12.60 -12.67
N LEU A 94 -5.93 13.58 -12.41
CA LEU A 94 -6.58 13.83 -11.14
C LEU A 94 -8.02 13.31 -11.29
N LEU A 95 -8.40 12.30 -10.51
CA LEU A 95 -9.74 11.74 -10.48
C LEU A 95 -10.45 12.30 -9.25
N CYS A 96 -11.51 13.06 -9.46
CA CYS A 96 -12.25 13.71 -8.38
C CYS A 96 -13.65 13.11 -8.25
N GLU A 97 -13.98 12.65 -7.03
CA GLU A 97 -15.32 12.22 -6.67
C GLU A 97 -15.97 13.29 -5.79
N TYR A 98 -17.09 13.84 -6.25
CA TYR A 98 -17.81 14.86 -5.52
C TYR A 98 -19.32 14.73 -5.71
N GLN A 99 -20.09 15.24 -4.76
CA GLN A 99 -21.55 15.29 -4.85
C GLN A 99 -22.04 16.68 -5.24
N LYS A 100 -22.91 16.71 -6.24
CA LYS A 100 -23.68 17.91 -6.62
C LYS A 100 -25.16 17.58 -6.57
N LYS A 101 -25.88 18.19 -5.64
CA LYS A 101 -27.27 17.81 -5.31
C LYS A 101 -27.34 16.32 -4.92
N ASN A 102 -28.16 15.54 -5.62
CA ASN A 102 -28.37 14.11 -5.38
C ASN A 102 -27.57 13.22 -6.35
N ILE A 103 -26.54 13.77 -6.98
CA ILE A 103 -25.71 13.04 -7.95
C ILE A 103 -24.26 13.13 -7.49
N VAL A 104 -23.62 11.97 -7.37
CA VAL A 104 -22.18 11.86 -7.22
C VAL A 104 -21.56 11.74 -8.60
N HIS A 105 -20.59 12.57 -8.88
CA HIS A 105 -19.81 12.63 -10.12
C HIS A 105 -18.43 12.04 -9.87
N LEU A 106 -17.93 11.29 -10.83
CA LEU A 106 -16.53 10.92 -10.94
C LEU A 106 -15.98 11.57 -12.19
N GLU A 107 -15.14 12.58 -12.03
CA GLU A 107 -14.51 13.34 -13.11
C GLU A 107 -13.00 13.13 -13.13
N ALA A 108 -12.43 13.09 -14.32
CA ALA A 108 -10.99 13.03 -14.56
C ALA A 108 -10.49 14.31 -15.21
N PHE A 109 -9.46 14.90 -14.63
CA PHE A 109 -8.76 16.05 -15.15
C PHE A 109 -7.37 15.60 -15.62
N ARG A 110 -7.07 15.75 -16.91
CA ARG A 110 -5.71 15.54 -17.43
C ARG A 110 -4.87 16.77 -17.13
N MET A 111 -3.73 16.59 -16.48
CA MET A 111 -2.88 17.69 -16.04
C MET A 111 -1.44 17.49 -16.47
N ASN A 112 -0.75 18.59 -16.83
CA ASN A 112 0.67 18.57 -17.18
C ASN A 112 1.58 18.69 -15.94
N GLY A 113 2.91 18.67 -16.16
CA GLY A 113 3.90 18.81 -15.09
C GLY A 113 3.94 20.20 -14.42
N GLU A 114 3.21 21.20 -14.95
CA GLU A 114 3.00 22.51 -14.34
C GLU A 114 1.68 22.57 -13.56
N ALA A 115 1.02 21.42 -13.34
CA ALA A 115 -0.29 21.31 -12.71
C ALA A 115 -1.40 22.15 -13.39
N LYS A 116 -1.32 22.31 -14.71
CA LYS A 116 -2.36 22.94 -15.53
C LYS A 116 -3.20 21.87 -16.20
N VAL A 117 -4.51 22.09 -16.26
CA VAL A 117 -5.46 21.20 -16.95
C VAL A 117 -5.21 21.23 -18.46
N ILE A 118 -5.20 20.07 -19.09
CA ILE A 118 -5.05 19.88 -20.54
C ILE A 118 -6.39 19.40 -21.10
N GLY A 119 -7.04 20.20 -21.92
CA GLY A 119 -8.35 19.89 -22.49
C GLY A 119 -9.49 20.03 -21.48
N ASP A 120 -10.64 19.45 -21.83
CA ASP A 120 -11.83 19.49 -20.98
C ASP A 120 -11.83 18.33 -19.97
N PRO A 121 -12.46 18.51 -18.81
CA PRO A 121 -12.70 17.40 -17.87
C PRO A 121 -13.53 16.29 -18.51
N ILE A 122 -13.23 15.05 -18.14
CA ILE A 122 -13.92 13.86 -18.64
C ILE A 122 -14.78 13.29 -17.50
N GLU A 123 -16.10 13.31 -17.67
CA GLU A 123 -17.00 12.60 -16.75
C GLU A 123 -16.91 11.10 -17.02
N LEU A 124 -16.39 10.34 -16.03
CA LEU A 124 -16.21 8.89 -16.14
C LEU A 124 -17.52 8.17 -15.81
N ASP A 125 -18.24 8.61 -14.80
CA ASP A 125 -19.56 8.09 -14.42
C ASP A 125 -20.28 9.02 -13.44
N THR A 126 -21.61 8.81 -13.31
CA THR A 126 -22.43 9.44 -12.29
C THR A 126 -23.26 8.42 -11.52
N THR A 127 -23.57 8.73 -10.26
CA THR A 127 -24.43 7.87 -9.42
C THR A 127 -25.44 8.72 -8.69
N GLN A 128 -26.73 8.38 -8.86
CA GLN A 128 -27.78 8.99 -8.08
C GLN A 128 -27.77 8.45 -6.65
N VAL A 129 -27.76 9.34 -5.68
CA VAL A 129 -27.70 9.05 -4.24
C VAL A 129 -28.83 9.75 -3.50
N GLY A 130 -28.96 9.48 -2.19
CA GLY A 130 -29.85 10.25 -1.32
C GLY A 130 -29.37 11.67 -1.06
N SER A 131 -30.03 12.39 -0.19
CA SER A 131 -29.85 13.84 0.02
C SER A 131 -28.48 14.26 0.55
N SER A 132 -27.74 13.38 1.23
CA SER A 132 -26.34 13.62 1.60
C SER A 132 -25.60 12.29 1.67
N ASN A 133 -24.61 12.10 0.80
CA ASN A 133 -23.71 10.96 0.87
C ASN A 133 -22.28 11.48 1.10
N THR A 134 -21.72 11.13 2.22
CA THR A 134 -20.32 11.46 2.55
C THR A 134 -19.37 10.29 2.31
N ALA A 135 -19.91 9.12 1.91
CA ALA A 135 -19.11 7.92 1.66
C ALA A 135 -18.59 7.90 0.23
N LYS A 136 -17.36 7.44 0.07
CA LYS A 136 -16.75 7.14 -1.22
C LYS A 136 -17.56 6.06 -1.95
N ILE A 137 -17.87 6.28 -3.22
CA ILE A 137 -18.64 5.35 -4.06
C ILE A 137 -17.74 4.59 -5.03
N TYR A 138 -16.74 5.28 -5.59
CA TYR A 138 -15.90 4.72 -6.63
C TYR A 138 -14.54 4.27 -6.10
N THR A 139 -14.12 3.09 -6.56
CA THR A 139 -12.76 2.59 -6.40
C THR A 139 -12.09 2.64 -7.76
N ASN A 140 -10.95 3.34 -7.85
CA ASN A 140 -10.19 3.48 -9.07
C ASN A 140 -9.00 2.50 -9.04
N LEU A 141 -8.93 1.61 -10.01
CA LEU A 141 -7.88 0.61 -10.18
C LEU A 141 -7.05 0.96 -11.41
N VAL A 142 -5.74 0.80 -11.30
CA VAL A 142 -4.82 1.06 -12.42
C VAL A 142 -3.96 -0.19 -12.64
N SER A 143 -3.83 -0.64 -13.89
CA SER A 143 -2.91 -1.73 -14.22
C SER A 143 -1.46 -1.33 -13.93
N GLU A 144 -0.61 -2.31 -13.66
CA GLU A 144 0.80 -2.06 -13.30
C GLU A 144 1.56 -1.30 -14.40
N ASP A 145 1.28 -1.61 -15.67
CA ASP A 145 1.82 -0.92 -16.84
C ASP A 145 1.11 0.40 -17.16
N LYS A 146 0.07 0.75 -16.39
CA LYS A 146 -0.76 1.96 -16.54
C LYS A 146 -1.45 2.11 -17.90
N GLN A 147 -1.67 1.00 -18.63
CA GLN A 147 -2.41 1.04 -19.90
C GLN A 147 -3.92 1.02 -19.69
N TYR A 148 -4.38 0.51 -18.54
CA TYR A 148 -5.79 0.44 -18.19
C TYR A 148 -6.07 1.12 -16.86
N LEU A 149 -7.23 1.79 -16.80
CA LEU A 149 -7.85 2.32 -15.61
C LEU A 149 -9.26 1.73 -15.51
N MET A 150 -9.64 1.27 -14.35
CA MET A 150 -11.00 0.81 -14.08
C MET A 150 -11.61 1.63 -12.95
N ALA A 151 -12.76 2.25 -13.19
CA ALA A 151 -13.62 2.74 -12.14
C ALA A 151 -14.60 1.63 -11.76
N LEU A 152 -14.68 1.31 -10.49
CA LEU A 152 -15.53 0.27 -9.93
C LEU A 152 -16.45 0.88 -8.87
N LYS A 153 -17.75 0.57 -8.93
CA LYS A 153 -18.68 0.83 -7.84
C LYS A 153 -19.46 -0.41 -7.46
N ILE A 154 -19.71 -0.56 -6.17
CA ILE A 154 -20.42 -1.69 -5.60
C ILE A 154 -21.66 -1.17 -4.87
N ASN A 155 -22.84 -1.56 -5.34
CA ASN A 155 -24.10 -1.18 -4.75
C ASN A 155 -24.79 -2.38 -4.10
N THR A 156 -25.26 -2.21 -2.89
CA THR A 156 -26.09 -3.20 -2.20
C THR A 156 -27.53 -2.98 -2.57
N LYS A 157 -28.14 -3.87 -3.36
CA LYS A 157 -29.57 -3.81 -3.70
C LYS A 157 -30.48 -4.41 -2.63
N SER A 158 -29.98 -5.42 -1.96
CA SER A 158 -30.67 -6.14 -0.89
C SER A 158 -29.64 -6.82 -0.01
N ALA A 159 -30.04 -7.28 1.15
CA ALA A 159 -29.16 -8.04 2.04
C ALA A 159 -28.57 -9.33 1.39
N LYS A 160 -29.00 -9.71 0.18
CA LYS A 160 -28.56 -10.94 -0.50
C LYS A 160 -27.93 -10.72 -1.87
N SER A 161 -27.75 -9.49 -2.34
CA SER A 161 -27.12 -9.24 -3.63
C SER A 161 -26.37 -7.92 -3.69
N PHE A 162 -25.16 -7.98 -4.18
CA PHE A 162 -24.38 -6.83 -4.60
C PHE A 162 -24.47 -6.64 -6.10
N THR A 163 -24.41 -5.41 -6.55
CA THR A 163 -24.27 -5.06 -7.96
C THR A 163 -22.94 -4.35 -8.16
N PHE A 164 -22.05 -4.99 -8.89
CA PHE A 164 -20.79 -4.41 -9.34
C PHE A 164 -21.00 -3.69 -10.66
N THR A 165 -20.59 -2.45 -10.74
CA THR A 165 -20.52 -1.74 -12.02
C THR A 165 -19.08 -1.41 -12.32
N THR A 166 -18.56 -1.88 -13.44
CA THR A 166 -17.20 -1.70 -13.89
C THR A 166 -17.16 -0.83 -15.13
N PHE A 167 -16.22 0.10 -15.19
CA PHE A 167 -15.91 0.93 -16.35
C PHE A 167 -14.43 0.78 -16.63
N LEU A 168 -14.08 0.09 -17.70
CA LEU A 168 -12.70 -0.08 -18.13
C LEU A 168 -12.34 0.97 -19.16
N PHE A 169 -11.32 1.75 -18.89
CA PHE A 169 -10.78 2.77 -19.78
C PHE A 169 -9.36 2.39 -20.19
N ASN A 170 -8.96 2.81 -21.39
CA ASN A 170 -7.55 2.79 -21.78
C ASN A 170 -6.80 4.00 -21.15
N LYS A 171 -5.48 4.07 -21.41
CA LYS A 171 -4.62 5.16 -20.92
C LYS A 171 -5.12 6.57 -21.25
N ASP A 172 -5.84 6.75 -22.37
CA ASP A 172 -6.37 8.05 -22.80
C ASP A 172 -7.80 8.28 -22.32
N LEU A 173 -8.28 7.50 -21.36
CA LEU A 173 -9.63 7.51 -20.79
C LEU A 173 -10.74 7.27 -21.82
N THR A 174 -10.42 6.58 -22.91
CA THR A 174 -11.45 6.08 -23.82
C THR A 174 -12.08 4.83 -23.22
N LEU A 175 -13.40 4.84 -23.04
CA LEU A 175 -14.14 3.70 -22.49
C LEU A 175 -13.99 2.47 -23.41
N GLN A 176 -13.46 1.38 -22.85
CA GLN A 176 -13.26 0.11 -23.55
C GLN A 176 -14.40 -0.87 -23.25
N ASP A 177 -14.89 -0.85 -22.01
CA ASP A 177 -15.87 -1.80 -21.53
C ASP A 177 -16.69 -1.21 -20.36
N ARG A 178 -17.99 -1.57 -20.31
CA ARG A 178 -18.88 -1.21 -19.21
C ARG A 178 -19.82 -2.36 -18.92
N HIS A 179 -19.78 -2.87 -17.70
CA HIS A 179 -20.67 -3.94 -17.27
C HIS A 179 -21.33 -3.65 -15.92
N ARG A 180 -22.51 -4.23 -15.74
CA ARG A 180 -23.25 -4.22 -14.49
C ARG A 180 -23.57 -5.65 -14.10
N LEU A 181 -22.86 -6.16 -13.12
CA LEU A 181 -22.81 -7.57 -12.76
C LEU A 181 -23.46 -7.81 -11.39
N PRO A 182 -24.50 -8.61 -11.29
CA PRO A 182 -25.00 -9.05 -10.00
C PRO A 182 -24.08 -10.11 -9.39
N MET A 183 -23.83 -10.00 -8.10
CA MET A 183 -23.19 -11.06 -7.31
C MET A 183 -24.11 -11.45 -6.17
N PHE A 184 -24.60 -12.69 -6.22
CA PHE A 184 -25.44 -13.24 -5.17
C PHE A 184 -24.58 -13.66 -3.98
N ILE A 185 -25.03 -13.34 -2.80
CA ILE A 185 -24.38 -13.65 -1.54
C ILE A 185 -25.09 -14.86 -0.95
N GLN A 186 -24.33 -15.86 -0.56
CA GLN A 186 -24.87 -17.03 0.13
C GLN A 186 -25.10 -16.74 1.61
N ASP A 187 -24.27 -15.89 2.20
CA ASP A 187 -24.33 -15.48 3.60
C ASP A 187 -24.15 -13.96 3.71
N HIS A 188 -24.82 -13.33 4.68
CA HIS A 188 -24.69 -11.89 4.99
C HIS A 188 -23.27 -11.47 5.41
N ALA A 189 -22.40 -12.45 5.66
CA ALA A 189 -21.02 -12.25 6.05
C ALA A 189 -20.03 -12.23 4.87
N ASP A 190 -20.50 -12.37 3.60
CA ASP A 190 -19.62 -12.30 2.43
C ASP A 190 -19.02 -10.91 2.26
N MET A 191 -17.70 -10.87 2.12
CA MET A 191 -16.90 -9.65 1.92
C MET A 191 -15.98 -9.78 0.72
N PHE A 192 -15.50 -8.63 0.24
CA PHE A 192 -14.62 -8.54 -0.91
C PHE A 192 -13.38 -7.70 -0.56
N THR A 193 -12.20 -8.13 -1.01
CA THR A 193 -10.95 -7.41 -0.76
C THR A 193 -9.92 -7.65 -1.86
N ASN A 194 -8.78 -6.95 -1.77
CA ASN A 194 -7.64 -7.11 -2.68
C ASN A 194 -8.01 -6.87 -4.16
N PHE A 195 -8.83 -5.86 -4.44
CA PHE A 195 -9.15 -5.50 -5.81
C PHE A 195 -7.90 -5.10 -6.58
N SER A 196 -7.69 -5.66 -7.75
CA SER A 196 -6.55 -5.40 -8.62
C SER A 196 -6.97 -5.44 -10.08
N LEU A 197 -6.32 -4.65 -10.90
CA LEU A 197 -6.45 -4.67 -12.35
C LEU A 197 -5.14 -5.18 -12.95
N ASP A 198 -5.19 -6.23 -13.74
CA ASP A 198 -3.99 -6.72 -14.40
C ASP A 198 -3.70 -5.97 -15.72
N ASN A 199 -2.53 -6.25 -16.32
CA ASN A 199 -2.11 -5.59 -17.56
C ASN A 199 -2.90 -6.01 -18.81
N ASP A 200 -3.78 -7.00 -18.70
CA ASP A 200 -4.71 -7.39 -19.78
C ASP A 200 -6.10 -6.74 -19.57
N GLY A 201 -6.27 -5.88 -18.56
CA GLY A 201 -7.53 -5.22 -18.21
C GLY A 201 -8.50 -6.13 -17.46
N GLN A 202 -8.05 -7.28 -16.94
CA GLN A 202 -8.87 -8.18 -16.14
C GLN A 202 -8.92 -7.71 -14.69
N LEU A 203 -10.12 -7.57 -14.16
CA LEU A 203 -10.36 -7.36 -12.74
C LEU A 203 -10.17 -8.67 -11.98
N VAL A 204 -9.42 -8.63 -10.89
CA VAL A 204 -9.25 -9.76 -9.97
C VAL A 204 -9.39 -9.26 -8.53
N PHE A 205 -10.07 -10.04 -7.69
CA PHE A 205 -10.23 -9.77 -6.27
C PHE A 205 -10.52 -11.04 -5.48
N THR A 206 -10.51 -10.97 -4.18
CA THR A 206 -10.87 -12.08 -3.30
C THR A 206 -12.25 -11.88 -2.69
N LYS A 207 -13.02 -12.96 -2.64
CA LYS A 207 -14.28 -13.07 -1.92
C LYS A 207 -14.10 -14.05 -0.77
N PHE A 208 -14.62 -13.72 0.40
CA PHE A 208 -14.58 -14.60 1.57
C PHE A 208 -15.79 -14.37 2.46
N ALA A 209 -16.11 -15.33 3.32
CA ALA A 209 -17.09 -15.18 4.38
C ALA A 209 -16.39 -15.01 5.74
N ARG A 210 -16.98 -14.21 6.63
CA ARG A 210 -16.51 -14.09 8.02
C ARG A 210 -17.20 -15.10 8.91
N THR A 211 -16.46 -15.68 9.84
CA THR A 211 -16.96 -16.65 10.84
C THR A 211 -16.54 -16.23 12.24
N GLY A 212 -17.24 -16.72 13.28
CA GLY A 212 -16.84 -16.56 14.66
C GLY A 212 -16.78 -15.11 15.12
N ASN A 213 -17.91 -14.40 15.13
CA ASN A 213 -17.99 -12.97 15.47
C ASN A 213 -17.14 -12.05 14.56
N GLY A 214 -16.81 -12.51 13.36
CA GLY A 214 -16.03 -11.75 12.38
C GLY A 214 -14.52 -11.84 12.53
N GLU A 215 -14.01 -12.69 13.43
CA GLU A 215 -12.57 -12.80 13.69
C GLU A 215 -11.79 -13.58 12.61
N TYR A 216 -12.46 -14.46 11.85
CA TYR A 216 -11.78 -15.36 10.91
C TYR A 216 -12.45 -15.37 9.55
N LEU A 217 -11.66 -15.71 8.54
CA LEU A 217 -12.09 -15.85 7.15
C LEU A 217 -12.32 -17.32 6.80
N SER A 218 -13.36 -17.55 6.03
CA SER A 218 -13.68 -18.84 5.45
C SER A 218 -14.19 -18.70 4.02
N HIS A 219 -14.32 -19.81 3.29
CA HIS A 219 -14.83 -19.82 1.91
C HIS A 219 -14.13 -18.80 1.01
N VAL A 220 -12.80 -18.82 1.02
CA VAL A 220 -11.98 -17.91 0.22
C VAL A 220 -12.04 -18.32 -1.25
N SER A 221 -12.38 -17.37 -2.11
CA SER A 221 -12.43 -17.56 -3.55
C SER A 221 -11.67 -16.46 -4.29
N PHE A 222 -11.03 -16.82 -5.40
CA PHE A 222 -10.67 -15.87 -6.44
C PHE A 222 -11.89 -15.50 -7.26
N VAL A 223 -12.05 -14.23 -7.54
CA VAL A 223 -13.06 -13.70 -8.44
C VAL A 223 -12.38 -12.93 -9.54
N THR A 224 -12.65 -13.29 -10.78
CA THR A 224 -12.08 -12.61 -11.95
C THR A 224 -13.18 -12.17 -12.91
N LYS A 225 -12.94 -11.05 -13.61
CA LYS A 225 -13.76 -10.55 -14.71
C LYS A 225 -12.86 -10.11 -15.85
N GLY A 226 -12.91 -10.82 -16.96
CA GLY A 226 -12.23 -10.41 -18.20
C GLY A 226 -12.81 -9.11 -18.77
N PRO A 227 -12.05 -8.36 -19.61
CA PRO A 227 -12.49 -7.09 -20.16
C PRO A 227 -13.88 -7.14 -20.80
N LEU A 228 -14.15 -8.12 -21.65
CA LEU A 228 -15.40 -8.27 -22.39
C LEU A 228 -16.38 -9.27 -21.76
N SER A 229 -16.08 -9.75 -20.54
CA SER A 229 -16.94 -10.73 -19.87
C SER A 229 -18.12 -10.03 -19.20
N ASP A 230 -19.31 -10.56 -19.38
CA ASP A 230 -20.56 -10.16 -18.73
C ASP A 230 -20.85 -10.95 -17.44
N THR A 231 -19.91 -11.80 -17.01
CA THR A 231 -20.01 -12.63 -15.82
C THR A 231 -18.71 -12.65 -15.02
N PHE A 232 -18.84 -12.96 -13.73
CA PHE A 232 -17.70 -13.28 -12.88
C PHE A 232 -17.35 -14.77 -13.00
N SER A 233 -16.05 -15.07 -13.06
CA SER A 233 -15.51 -16.39 -12.78
C SER A 233 -15.16 -16.44 -11.28
N ILE A 234 -15.80 -17.33 -10.53
CA ILE A 234 -15.58 -17.53 -9.10
C ILE A 234 -14.94 -18.90 -8.89
N ARG A 235 -13.76 -18.94 -8.30
CA ARG A 235 -12.99 -20.16 -8.08
C ARG A 235 -12.63 -20.29 -6.61
N ASP A 236 -13.13 -21.35 -5.97
CA ASP A 236 -12.77 -21.68 -4.60
C ASP A 236 -11.27 -21.99 -4.49
N VAL A 237 -10.60 -21.41 -3.51
CA VAL A 237 -9.18 -21.63 -3.27
C VAL A 237 -8.91 -22.98 -2.61
N GLY A 238 -9.96 -23.65 -2.08
CA GLY A 238 -9.86 -24.97 -1.47
C GLY A 238 -9.30 -24.96 -0.05
N ALA A 239 -9.41 -23.86 0.65
CA ALA A 239 -8.85 -23.64 1.99
C ALA A 239 -9.82 -24.02 3.13
N SER A 240 -10.77 -24.95 2.89
CA SER A 240 -11.90 -25.25 3.79
C SER A 240 -11.51 -25.77 5.19
N GLU A 241 -10.31 -26.31 5.34
CA GLU A 241 -9.83 -26.88 6.61
C GLU A 241 -8.93 -25.94 7.41
N ARG A 242 -8.69 -24.70 6.91
CA ARG A 242 -7.79 -23.73 7.53
C ARG A 242 -8.54 -22.49 7.98
N ILE A 243 -7.99 -21.86 8.98
CA ILE A 243 -8.51 -20.60 9.53
C ILE A 243 -7.55 -19.51 9.15
N PHE A 244 -8.07 -18.47 8.54
CA PHE A 244 -7.32 -17.26 8.16
C PHE A 244 -7.94 -16.04 8.83
N ASP A 245 -7.21 -14.96 8.92
CA ASP A 245 -7.72 -13.66 9.37
C ASP A 245 -7.42 -12.54 8.39
N GLU A 246 -6.40 -12.70 7.55
CA GLU A 246 -5.96 -11.71 6.59
C GLU A 246 -5.53 -12.39 5.28
N LEU A 247 -5.77 -11.71 4.16
CA LEU A 247 -5.39 -12.16 2.83
C LEU A 247 -4.60 -11.07 2.11
N ILE A 248 -3.57 -11.45 1.38
CA ILE A 248 -2.91 -10.57 0.41
C ILE A 248 -2.92 -11.24 -0.97
N LEU A 249 -3.40 -10.50 -1.97
CA LEU A 249 -3.41 -10.92 -3.37
C LEU A 249 -2.42 -10.07 -4.16
N LYS A 250 -1.58 -10.71 -4.96
CA LYS A 250 -0.69 -10.04 -5.90
C LYS A 250 -0.86 -10.61 -7.30
N VAL A 251 -1.02 -9.71 -8.27
CA VAL A 251 -0.98 -10.06 -9.68
C VAL A 251 0.49 -10.13 -10.12
N ASP A 252 0.87 -11.25 -10.70
CA ASP A 252 2.15 -11.44 -11.38
C ASP A 252 1.90 -11.35 -12.90
N ASN A 253 1.97 -10.14 -13.40
CA ASN A 253 1.71 -9.85 -14.82
C ASN A 253 2.74 -10.50 -15.73
N PHE A 254 3.99 -10.63 -15.29
CA PHE A 254 5.06 -11.20 -16.09
C PHE A 254 4.88 -12.72 -16.29
N ASN A 255 4.55 -13.46 -15.24
CA ASN A 255 4.38 -14.91 -15.30
C ASN A 255 2.90 -15.33 -15.50
N LYS A 256 1.99 -14.37 -15.73
CA LYS A 256 0.56 -14.60 -16.00
C LYS A 256 -0.13 -15.45 -14.92
N ARG A 257 0.00 -15.04 -13.66
CA ARG A 257 -0.58 -15.76 -12.52
C ARG A 257 -0.98 -14.81 -11.39
N TYR A 258 -1.72 -15.36 -10.45
CA TYR A 258 -2.12 -14.69 -9.22
C TYR A 258 -1.52 -15.42 -8.03
N LEU A 259 -1.02 -14.66 -7.06
CA LEU A 259 -0.50 -15.18 -5.80
C LEU A 259 -1.40 -14.69 -4.67
N LEU A 260 -1.90 -15.63 -3.89
CA LEU A 260 -2.66 -15.34 -2.68
C LEU A 260 -1.89 -15.91 -1.49
N SER A 261 -1.65 -15.09 -0.48
CA SER A 261 -1.04 -15.54 0.77
C SER A 261 -1.86 -15.09 1.98
N ALA A 262 -1.80 -15.89 3.03
CA ALA A 262 -2.49 -15.64 4.29
C ALA A 262 -1.70 -16.22 5.45
N PHE A 263 -1.71 -15.59 6.60
CA PHE A 263 -1.35 -16.27 7.83
C PHE A 263 -2.45 -17.27 8.20
N TYR A 264 -2.09 -18.46 8.68
CA TYR A 264 -3.06 -19.49 9.02
C TYR A 264 -2.95 -19.98 10.46
N TYR A 265 -4.09 -20.42 10.97
CA TYR A 265 -4.26 -21.00 12.28
C TYR A 265 -4.76 -22.44 12.13
N THR A 266 -4.34 -23.34 13.02
CA THR A 266 -4.86 -24.72 13.08
C THR A 266 -6.16 -24.83 13.88
N GLN A 267 -6.40 -23.88 14.78
CA GLN A 267 -7.61 -23.82 15.59
C GLN A 267 -8.02 -22.37 15.89
N ARG A 268 -9.31 -22.15 16.13
CA ARG A 268 -9.82 -20.84 16.56
C ARG A 268 -9.17 -20.44 17.89
N ARG A 269 -8.83 -19.16 18.01
CA ARG A 269 -8.10 -18.60 19.17
C ARG A 269 -6.73 -19.26 19.42
N GLY A 270 -6.20 -19.92 18.41
CA GLY A 270 -4.83 -20.42 18.39
C GLY A 270 -3.82 -19.33 18.02
N ASN A 271 -2.59 -19.75 17.84
CA ASN A 271 -1.51 -18.90 17.35
C ASN A 271 -1.36 -19.08 15.84
N ILE A 272 -0.78 -18.08 15.18
CA ILE A 272 -0.38 -18.18 13.77
C ILE A 272 0.70 -19.28 13.67
N GLU A 273 0.40 -20.30 12.88
CA GLU A 273 1.31 -21.45 12.68
C GLU A 273 2.28 -21.23 11.54
N GLY A 274 1.88 -20.44 10.56
CA GLY A 274 2.70 -20.19 9.39
C GLY A 274 1.98 -19.43 8.30
N LEU A 275 2.46 -19.61 7.07
CA LEU A 275 1.95 -18.97 5.88
C LEU A 275 1.31 -20.00 4.95
N TYR A 276 0.09 -19.72 4.51
CA TYR A 276 -0.59 -20.41 3.44
C TYR A 276 -0.40 -19.60 2.15
N THR A 277 -0.05 -20.28 1.05
CA THR A 277 0.09 -19.63 -0.25
C THR A 277 -0.52 -20.47 -1.35
N VAL A 278 -1.27 -19.80 -2.24
CA VAL A 278 -1.79 -20.37 -3.49
C VAL A 278 -1.25 -19.59 -4.67
N ILE A 279 -0.75 -20.33 -5.66
CA ILE A 279 -0.41 -19.80 -6.98
C ILE A 279 -1.47 -20.29 -7.97
N TRP A 280 -2.07 -19.34 -8.66
CA TRP A 280 -3.14 -19.57 -9.65
C TRP A 280 -2.66 -19.20 -11.04
N ASP A 281 -2.75 -20.11 -11.98
CA ASP A 281 -2.44 -19.86 -13.39
C ASP A 281 -3.60 -19.16 -14.08
N LYS A 282 -3.30 -18.02 -14.70
CA LYS A 282 -4.30 -17.21 -15.38
C LYS A 282 -4.75 -17.83 -16.70
N ALA A 283 -3.85 -18.52 -17.40
CA ALA A 283 -4.13 -19.05 -18.74
C ALA A 283 -5.03 -20.29 -18.69
N THR A 284 -4.77 -21.16 -17.72
CA THR A 284 -5.55 -22.40 -17.52
C THR A 284 -6.72 -22.22 -16.55
N ASP A 285 -6.81 -21.04 -15.88
CA ASP A 285 -7.77 -20.74 -14.81
C ASP A 285 -7.80 -21.84 -13.76
N SER A 286 -6.62 -22.26 -13.30
CA SER A 286 -6.47 -23.39 -12.37
C SER A 286 -5.38 -23.15 -11.33
N LYS A 287 -5.50 -23.88 -10.21
CA LYS A 287 -4.52 -23.85 -9.13
C LYS A 287 -3.24 -24.59 -9.56
N LEU A 288 -2.13 -23.86 -9.68
CA LEU A 288 -0.80 -24.43 -9.96
C LEU A 288 -0.17 -25.05 -8.73
N LYS A 289 -0.27 -24.35 -7.61
CA LYS A 289 0.41 -24.73 -6.38
C LYS A 289 -0.38 -24.27 -5.17
N GLU A 290 -0.33 -25.08 -4.13
CA GLU A 290 -0.81 -24.78 -2.80
C GLU A 290 0.28 -25.20 -1.80
N THR A 291 0.65 -24.32 -0.90
CA THR A 291 1.78 -24.56 0.02
C THR A 291 1.45 -24.04 1.42
N LEU A 292 1.81 -24.83 2.43
CA LEU A 292 1.84 -24.44 3.84
C LEU A 292 3.30 -24.33 4.27
N THR A 293 3.71 -23.15 4.68
CA THR A 293 5.04 -22.91 5.24
C THR A 293 4.91 -22.74 6.75
N ILE A 294 5.38 -23.73 7.51
CA ILE A 294 5.35 -23.70 8.98
C ILE A 294 6.50 -22.84 9.48
N PHE A 295 6.23 -21.96 10.43
CA PHE A 295 7.26 -21.14 11.07
C PHE A 295 7.92 -21.93 12.20
N ASN A 296 9.23 -22.16 12.06
CA ASN A 296 10.03 -22.88 13.04
C ASN A 296 10.31 -22.01 14.29
N ASP A 297 10.82 -22.66 15.35
CA ASP A 297 11.08 -22.00 16.62
C ASP A 297 12.18 -20.91 16.51
N ASP A 298 13.18 -21.10 15.68
CA ASP A 298 14.24 -20.11 15.47
C ASP A 298 13.68 -18.79 14.89
N LEU A 299 12.81 -18.91 13.89
CA LEU A 299 12.14 -17.76 13.31
C LEU A 299 11.18 -17.10 14.32
N ARG A 300 10.48 -17.92 15.12
CA ARG A 300 9.59 -17.43 16.18
C ARG A 300 10.34 -16.63 17.24
N VAL A 301 11.51 -17.10 17.66
CA VAL A 301 12.37 -16.40 18.63
C VAL A 301 12.83 -15.05 18.08
N GLN A 302 13.22 -14.99 16.80
CA GLN A 302 13.66 -13.76 16.15
C GLN A 302 12.51 -12.77 15.94
N ALA A 303 11.32 -13.26 15.55
CA ALA A 303 10.16 -12.44 15.21
C ALA A 303 9.39 -11.93 16.44
N ARG A 304 9.70 -12.43 17.65
CA ARG A 304 8.97 -12.08 18.86
C ARG A 304 8.97 -10.57 19.13
N SER A 305 7.77 -10.01 19.29
CA SER A 305 7.55 -8.63 19.75
C SER A 305 7.75 -8.50 21.28
N SER A 306 7.71 -7.28 21.78
CA SER A 306 7.83 -7.00 23.23
C SER A 306 6.67 -7.62 24.03
N GLU A 307 5.47 -7.69 23.43
CA GLU A 307 4.23 -8.16 24.08
C GLU A 307 3.95 -9.65 23.83
N SER A 308 4.71 -10.32 22.93
CA SER A 308 4.45 -11.70 22.54
C SER A 308 5.36 -12.73 23.22
N THR A 309 4.87 -13.96 23.31
CA THR A 309 5.66 -15.14 23.66
C THR A 309 6.22 -15.79 22.40
N VAL A 310 7.14 -16.75 22.52
CA VAL A 310 7.64 -17.52 21.35
C VAL A 310 6.49 -18.20 20.60
N LYS A 311 5.49 -18.75 21.30
CA LYS A 311 4.34 -19.38 20.66
C LYS A 311 3.44 -18.38 19.92
N SER A 312 3.24 -17.18 20.46
CA SER A 312 2.39 -16.14 19.88
C SER A 312 3.16 -15.11 19.05
N ALA A 313 4.42 -15.40 18.71
CA ALA A 313 5.34 -14.43 18.08
C ALA A 313 4.78 -13.73 16.82
N PHE A 314 3.88 -14.38 16.08
CA PHE A 314 3.32 -13.85 14.84
C PHE A 314 1.89 -13.30 14.98
N ASN A 315 1.27 -13.39 16.15
CA ASN A 315 -0.13 -12.99 16.33
C ASN A 315 -0.38 -11.49 16.08
N ASP A 316 0.65 -10.66 16.19
CA ASP A 316 0.59 -9.22 15.96
C ASP A 316 1.09 -8.83 14.56
N TYR A 317 1.49 -9.80 13.72
CA TYR A 317 1.97 -9.53 12.37
C TYR A 317 0.85 -9.34 11.37
N PHE A 318 1.00 -8.33 10.52
CA PHE A 318 0.12 -8.01 9.39
C PHE A 318 0.89 -8.07 8.08
N LEU A 319 0.25 -8.63 7.06
CA LEU A 319 0.79 -8.67 5.70
C LEU A 319 0.78 -7.27 5.09
N LYS A 320 1.95 -6.74 4.72
CA LYS A 320 2.08 -5.38 4.20
C LYS A 320 2.23 -5.31 2.69
N LYS A 321 3.08 -6.17 2.15
CA LYS A 321 3.43 -6.12 0.74
C LYS A 321 3.92 -7.46 0.21
N MET A 322 3.58 -7.77 -1.04
CA MET A 322 4.17 -8.85 -1.80
C MET A 322 4.89 -8.28 -3.02
N VAL A 323 6.15 -8.62 -3.21
CA VAL A 323 6.99 -8.23 -4.34
C VAL A 323 7.29 -9.46 -5.17
N VAL A 324 6.90 -9.46 -6.44
CA VAL A 324 7.18 -10.57 -7.36
C VAL A 324 8.57 -10.42 -7.94
N LYS A 325 9.33 -11.52 -7.99
CA LYS A 325 10.62 -11.61 -8.64
C LYS A 325 10.47 -12.01 -10.11
N LYS A 326 11.43 -11.62 -10.95
CA LYS A 326 11.41 -11.93 -12.40
C LYS A 326 11.42 -13.44 -12.69
N ASP A 327 12.07 -14.24 -11.85
CA ASP A 327 12.15 -15.69 -11.97
C ASP A 327 10.84 -16.41 -11.55
N GLY A 328 9.87 -15.64 -11.11
CA GLY A 328 8.59 -16.13 -10.63
C GLY A 328 8.55 -16.45 -9.14
N GLY A 329 9.62 -16.25 -8.40
CA GLY A 329 9.59 -16.23 -6.95
C GLY A 329 8.92 -14.95 -6.42
N TYR A 330 8.81 -14.83 -5.11
CA TYR A 330 8.22 -13.63 -4.49
C TYR A 330 8.81 -13.39 -3.10
N VAL A 331 8.73 -12.14 -2.68
CA VAL A 331 9.09 -11.71 -1.32
C VAL A 331 7.83 -11.21 -0.63
N LEU A 332 7.55 -11.74 0.55
CA LEU A 332 6.45 -11.30 1.41
C LEU A 332 7.01 -10.47 2.56
N ILE A 333 6.43 -9.31 2.78
CA ILE A 333 6.81 -8.36 3.82
C ILE A 333 5.64 -8.23 4.78
N SER A 334 5.91 -8.39 6.06
CA SER A 334 4.94 -8.20 7.14
C SER A 334 5.56 -7.44 8.30
N GLU A 335 4.73 -6.88 9.15
CA GLU A 335 5.15 -6.06 10.29
C GLU A 335 4.31 -6.39 11.51
N SER A 336 4.95 -6.43 12.67
CA SER A 336 4.26 -6.54 13.96
C SER A 336 3.68 -5.18 14.34
N GLU A 337 2.36 -5.09 14.46
CA GLU A 337 1.64 -3.89 14.88
C GLU A 337 0.58 -4.23 15.92
N PHE A 338 0.43 -3.39 16.92
CA PHE A 338 -0.62 -3.51 17.92
C PHE A 338 -0.97 -2.14 18.51
N THR A 339 -2.09 -2.09 19.21
CA THR A 339 -2.52 -0.88 19.92
C THR A 339 -2.71 -1.20 21.38
N THR A 340 -2.18 -0.34 22.25
CA THR A 340 -2.34 -0.46 23.69
C THR A 340 -3.39 0.52 24.16
N THR A 341 -4.52 0.02 24.65
CA THR A 341 -5.59 0.83 25.22
C THR A 341 -5.78 0.52 26.69
N ARG A 342 -6.01 1.53 27.53
CA ARG A 342 -6.41 1.29 28.91
C ARG A 342 -7.83 0.72 28.92
N GLY A 343 -7.96 -0.60 29.13
CA GLY A 343 -9.24 -1.25 29.44
C GLY A 343 -9.92 -2.04 28.31
N SER A 344 -9.36 -2.13 27.11
CA SER A 344 -9.85 -3.06 26.09
C SER A 344 -8.72 -3.92 25.54
N ALA A 345 -9.02 -5.20 25.31
CA ALA A 345 -8.07 -6.08 24.63
C ALA A 345 -7.93 -5.66 23.15
N PHE A 346 -6.70 -5.70 22.64
CA PHE A 346 -6.44 -5.54 21.22
C PHE A 346 -7.21 -6.60 20.43
N ASN A 347 -8.02 -6.16 19.48
CA ASN A 347 -8.72 -7.03 18.57
C ASN A 347 -8.14 -6.85 17.16
N ARG A 348 -7.40 -7.84 16.70
CA ARG A 348 -6.77 -7.86 15.38
C ARG A 348 -7.78 -7.66 14.25
N SER A 349 -8.96 -8.24 14.36
CA SER A 349 -10.03 -8.08 13.38
C SER A 349 -10.55 -6.64 13.32
N ASP A 350 -10.72 -5.98 14.47
CA ASP A 350 -11.14 -4.58 14.52
C ASP A 350 -10.06 -3.63 14.02
N TYR A 351 -8.79 -3.99 14.22
CA TYR A 351 -7.66 -3.25 13.67
C TYR A 351 -7.58 -3.35 12.14
N MET A 352 -7.77 -4.55 11.59
CA MET A 352 -7.75 -4.77 10.13
C MET A 352 -9.01 -4.27 9.43
N TYR A 353 -10.16 -4.48 10.07
CA TYR A 353 -11.44 -4.34 9.38
C TYR A 353 -12.36 -3.31 10.05
N GLY A 354 -12.01 -2.71 11.20
CA GLY A 354 -12.69 -1.64 11.93
C GLY A 354 -14.22 -1.57 11.84
N PRO A 355 -14.88 -0.56 12.35
CA PRO A 355 -16.31 -0.29 12.12
C PRO A 355 -16.50 0.31 10.70
N MET A 356 -15.97 -0.34 9.69
CA MET A 356 -15.90 0.17 8.34
C MET A 356 -17.20 0.01 7.58
N ASN A 357 -17.53 1.03 6.82
CA ASN A 357 -18.42 0.88 5.68
C ASN A 357 -17.78 -0.13 4.71
N PRO A 358 -18.49 -1.20 4.28
CA PRO A 358 -17.97 -2.17 3.32
C PRO A 358 -17.32 -1.53 2.09
N ILE A 359 -17.71 -0.31 1.72
CA ILE A 359 -17.22 0.42 0.55
C ILE A 359 -15.81 0.97 0.75
N ASP A 360 -15.43 1.40 1.95
CA ASP A 360 -14.08 1.93 2.23
C ASP A 360 -13.01 0.83 2.16
N TYR A 361 -13.42 -0.40 2.41
CA TYR A 361 -12.57 -1.59 2.35
C TYR A 361 -12.17 -1.99 0.93
N TYR A 362 -12.91 -1.53 -0.09
CA TYR A 362 -12.72 -1.93 -1.49
C TYR A 362 -11.71 -1.07 -2.25
N SER A 363 -11.11 -0.05 -1.65
CA SER A 363 -10.10 0.77 -2.31
C SER A 363 -8.73 0.09 -2.23
N PRO A 364 -8.06 -0.21 -3.35
CA PRO A 364 -6.67 -0.68 -3.35
C PRO A 364 -5.69 0.42 -2.89
N TYR A 365 -6.14 1.67 -2.90
CA TYR A 365 -5.48 2.82 -2.31
C TYR A 365 -6.02 3.13 -0.91
N TYR A 366 -6.87 2.23 -0.37
CA TYR A 366 -7.24 2.33 1.01
C TYR A 366 -5.95 2.29 1.84
N ASN A 367 -5.53 3.48 2.21
CA ASN A 367 -4.53 3.66 3.23
C ASN A 367 -5.32 3.80 4.53
N PRO A 368 -5.37 2.78 5.40
CA PRO A 368 -6.04 2.90 6.69
C PRO A 368 -5.44 4.02 7.54
N TYR A 369 -4.31 4.53 7.12
CA TYR A 369 -3.55 5.62 7.72
C TYR A 369 -3.67 6.93 6.94
N SER A 370 -4.54 6.98 5.91
CA SER A 370 -4.86 8.26 5.28
C SER A 370 -5.38 9.21 6.36
N PRO A 371 -4.86 10.46 6.41
CA PRO A 371 -5.40 11.46 7.32
C PRO A 371 -6.90 11.71 7.12
N TYR A 372 -7.46 11.31 5.98
CA TYR A 372 -8.90 11.32 5.71
C TYR A 372 -9.68 10.24 6.48
N ASN A 373 -9.03 9.14 6.88
CA ASN A 373 -9.62 8.07 7.68
C ASN A 373 -9.31 8.30 9.17
N ARG A 374 -9.79 9.40 9.75
CA ARG A 374 -9.74 9.58 11.19
C ARG A 374 -10.65 8.55 11.84
N TYR A 375 -10.05 7.62 12.57
CA TYR A 375 -10.79 6.79 13.52
C TYR A 375 -11.67 7.68 14.39
N GLY A 376 -12.92 7.30 14.56
CA GLY A 376 -13.81 7.96 15.51
C GLY A 376 -13.16 8.03 16.91
N PRO A 377 -13.65 8.88 17.81
CA PRO A 377 -13.05 9.10 19.13
C PRO A 377 -13.17 7.86 20.01
N GLY A 378 -12.38 6.83 19.70
CA GLY A 378 -12.07 5.72 20.59
C GLY A 378 -10.81 6.10 21.37
N THR A 379 -10.75 5.76 22.64
CA THR A 379 -9.59 5.98 23.52
C THR A 379 -8.44 5.04 23.12
N ILE A 380 -7.84 5.22 21.93
CA ILE A 380 -6.56 4.59 21.60
C ILE A 380 -5.49 5.42 22.29
N ASN A 381 -4.72 4.80 23.18
CA ASN A 381 -3.71 5.51 23.95
C ASN A 381 -2.32 5.39 23.32
N ARG A 382 -2.05 4.33 22.52
CA ARG A 382 -0.76 4.10 21.92
C ARG A 382 -0.86 3.18 20.69
N TYR A 383 -0.14 3.53 19.65
CA TYR A 383 0.11 2.69 18.47
C TYR A 383 1.54 2.18 18.55
N ASP A 384 1.74 0.89 18.36
CA ASP A 384 3.04 0.24 18.38
C ASP A 384 3.31 -0.41 17.01
N ALA A 385 4.53 -0.26 16.49
CA ALA A 385 5.01 -0.94 15.29
C ALA A 385 6.43 -1.47 15.55
N GLU A 386 6.55 -2.78 15.60
CA GLU A 386 7.79 -3.48 15.92
C GLU A 386 8.35 -4.21 14.70
N ASN A 387 9.00 -5.30 14.88
CA ASN A 387 9.78 -6.05 13.91
C ASN A 387 9.15 -6.16 12.52
N ILE A 388 9.96 -6.05 11.47
CA ILE A 388 9.58 -6.33 10.09
C ILE A 388 10.07 -7.75 9.75
N LEU A 389 9.16 -8.61 9.31
CA LEU A 389 9.47 -9.95 8.80
C LEU A 389 9.49 -9.93 7.28
N VAL A 390 10.56 -10.46 6.69
CA VAL A 390 10.75 -10.57 5.25
C VAL A 390 11.01 -12.03 4.91
N LEU A 391 10.14 -12.62 4.08
CA LEU A 391 10.21 -14.02 3.66
C LEU A 391 10.38 -14.07 2.13
N SER A 392 11.40 -14.75 1.64
CA SER A 392 11.61 -15.00 0.22
C SER A 392 11.26 -16.43 -0.16
N PHE A 393 10.57 -16.55 -1.27
CA PHE A 393 10.14 -17.81 -1.85
C PHE A 393 10.58 -17.94 -3.30
N ASP A 394 10.90 -19.18 -3.71
CA ASP A 394 11.10 -19.52 -5.10
C ASP A 394 9.76 -19.59 -5.88
N LYS A 395 9.83 -19.85 -7.18
CA LYS A 395 8.65 -19.99 -8.05
C LYS A 395 7.72 -21.16 -7.66
N ASN A 396 8.18 -22.07 -6.84
CA ASN A 396 7.43 -23.24 -6.33
C ASN A 396 6.92 -23.01 -4.90
N SER A 397 7.04 -21.78 -4.37
CA SER A 397 6.69 -21.42 -2.99
C SER A 397 7.50 -22.18 -1.92
N ASN A 398 8.71 -22.62 -2.23
CA ASN A 398 9.64 -23.07 -1.20
C ASN A 398 10.34 -21.84 -0.63
N MET A 399 10.43 -21.75 0.69
CA MET A 399 11.12 -20.65 1.36
C MET A 399 12.63 -20.75 1.09
N GLU A 400 13.22 -19.69 0.52
CA GLU A 400 14.65 -19.58 0.23
C GLU A 400 15.41 -19.02 1.42
N TRP A 401 14.87 -17.96 2.01
CA TRP A 401 15.40 -17.32 3.20
C TRP A 401 14.33 -16.53 3.94
N SER A 402 14.60 -16.24 5.20
CA SER A 402 13.80 -15.38 6.06
C SER A 402 14.71 -14.40 6.82
N ASN A 403 14.25 -13.18 7.01
CA ASN A 403 14.92 -12.16 7.81
C ASN A 403 13.94 -11.42 8.70
N VAL A 404 14.40 -11.06 9.87
CA VAL A 404 13.68 -10.18 10.79
C VAL A 404 14.50 -8.92 10.97
N ILE A 405 13.92 -7.78 10.65
CA ILE A 405 14.49 -6.45 10.91
C ILE A 405 13.94 -5.99 12.27
N PRO A 406 14.77 -5.98 13.32
CA PRO A 406 14.33 -5.56 14.63
C PRO A 406 14.16 -4.03 14.67
N LYS A 407 13.00 -3.59 15.08
CA LYS A 407 12.69 -2.20 15.41
C LYS A 407 11.65 -2.18 16.53
N ALA A 408 11.57 -1.06 17.23
CA ALA A 408 10.55 -0.83 18.24
C ALA A 408 10.14 0.65 18.17
N GLN A 409 8.91 0.89 17.79
CA GLN A 409 8.37 2.23 17.59
C GLN A 409 7.04 2.31 18.30
N PHE A 410 6.73 3.47 18.86
CA PHE A 410 5.39 3.79 19.35
C PHE A 410 5.07 5.27 19.11
N ASP A 411 3.77 5.56 19.05
CA ASP A 411 3.26 6.92 18.94
C ASP A 411 1.93 7.02 19.69
N ASP A 412 1.78 8.02 20.53
CA ASP A 412 0.59 8.27 21.34
C ASP A 412 -0.40 9.24 20.63
N GLU A 413 0.00 9.89 19.54
CA GLU A 413 -0.82 10.83 18.77
C GLU A 413 -1.45 10.19 17.52
N GLY A 414 -0.75 9.22 16.89
CA GLY A 414 -1.24 8.53 15.70
C GLY A 414 -0.15 7.72 14.98
N PRO A 415 -0.52 6.93 13.98
CA PRO A 415 0.40 5.97 13.35
C PRO A 415 1.32 6.58 12.27
N ASN A 416 1.33 7.90 12.06
CA ASN A 416 2.00 8.50 10.90
C ASN A 416 3.54 8.45 10.97
N GLN A 417 4.11 8.49 12.17
CA GLN A 417 5.56 8.50 12.38
C GLN A 417 6.16 7.11 12.62
N ILE A 418 5.31 6.09 12.78
CA ILE A 418 5.73 4.70 12.97
C ILE A 418 5.58 3.87 11.70
N SER A 419 6.00 2.58 11.76
CA SER A 419 6.07 1.67 10.62
C SER A 419 7.22 2.03 9.66
N PHE A 420 7.18 1.51 8.46
CA PHE A 420 8.25 1.65 7.48
C PHE A 420 7.73 1.96 6.09
N GLN A 421 8.62 2.43 5.22
CA GLN A 421 8.42 2.44 3.78
C GLN A 421 9.42 1.51 3.12
N SER A 422 8.97 0.68 2.20
CA SER A 422 9.84 -0.17 1.40
C SER A 422 10.10 0.43 0.03
N MET A 423 11.34 0.36 -0.43
CA MET A 423 11.76 0.76 -1.76
C MET A 423 12.48 -0.40 -2.46
N ASN A 424 12.16 -0.64 -3.72
CA ASN A 424 12.81 -1.64 -4.55
C ASN A 424 13.72 -0.94 -5.58
N THR A 425 15.03 -1.12 -5.47
CA THR A 425 16.03 -0.57 -6.40
C THR A 425 16.36 -1.52 -7.56
N GLY A 426 15.71 -2.70 -7.61
CA GLY A 426 15.93 -3.75 -8.63
C GLY A 426 16.94 -4.81 -8.21
N GLY A 427 17.85 -4.51 -7.29
CA GLY A 427 18.82 -5.46 -6.72
C GLY A 427 18.64 -5.67 -5.22
N GLU A 428 18.11 -4.66 -4.55
CA GLU A 428 17.90 -4.66 -3.10
C GLU A 428 16.52 -4.12 -2.74
N LEU A 429 15.98 -4.61 -1.62
CA LEU A 429 14.82 -4.05 -0.94
C LEU A 429 15.30 -3.22 0.23
N HIS A 430 15.04 -1.94 0.20
CA HIS A 430 15.33 -1.00 1.28
C HIS A 430 14.12 -0.84 2.19
N PHE A 431 14.37 -0.75 3.48
CA PHE A 431 13.38 -0.51 4.53
C PHE A 431 13.74 0.75 5.29
N LEU A 432 12.95 1.79 5.09
CA LEU A 432 13.14 3.11 5.70
C LEU A 432 12.19 3.24 6.88
N TYR A 433 12.71 3.46 8.07
CA TYR A 433 11.92 3.56 9.29
C TYR A 433 12.59 4.46 10.33
N ASN A 434 11.78 5.03 11.21
CA ASN A 434 12.29 5.83 12.33
C ASN A 434 12.80 4.92 13.44
N GLN A 435 13.92 5.29 14.04
CA GLN A 435 14.46 4.67 15.24
C GLN A 435 14.84 5.74 16.25
N ALA A 436 14.36 5.58 17.48
CA ALA A 436 14.75 6.45 18.57
C ALA A 436 16.17 6.12 19.02
N GLU A 437 17.04 7.10 19.02
CA GLU A 437 18.38 7.02 19.60
C GLU A 437 18.56 8.14 20.62
N LYS A 438 18.61 7.77 21.90
CA LYS A 438 18.63 8.72 23.04
C LYS A 438 17.41 9.65 23.03
N ARG A 439 17.56 10.89 22.56
CA ARG A 439 16.50 11.92 22.49
C ARG A 439 16.22 12.36 21.06
N THR A 440 16.78 11.69 20.08
CA THR A 440 16.67 12.05 18.66
C THR A 440 16.01 10.91 17.89
N MET A 441 15.12 11.25 16.98
CA MET A 441 14.55 10.30 16.04
C MET A 441 15.44 10.27 14.79
N LEU A 442 15.91 9.08 14.40
CA LEU A 442 16.76 8.89 13.23
C LEU A 442 16.01 8.11 12.17
N LEU A 443 16.12 8.54 10.92
CA LEU A 443 15.68 7.74 9.79
C LEU A 443 16.76 6.69 9.48
N MET A 444 16.37 5.43 9.62
CA MET A 444 17.22 4.27 9.32
C MET A 444 16.96 3.80 7.91
N ASP A 445 17.99 3.29 7.25
CA ASP A 445 17.86 2.47 6.06
C ASP A 445 18.50 1.11 6.29
N GLN A 446 17.73 0.06 6.07
CA GLN A 446 18.22 -1.31 6.10
C GLN A 446 17.85 -1.99 4.79
N SER A 447 18.84 -2.50 4.05
CA SER A 447 18.60 -3.17 2.79
C SER A 447 18.76 -4.69 2.89
N ILE A 448 18.04 -5.41 2.03
CA ILE A 448 18.14 -6.86 1.87
C ILE A 448 18.36 -7.16 0.38
N SER A 449 19.44 -7.89 0.09
CA SER A 449 19.73 -8.35 -1.29
C SER A 449 18.81 -9.49 -1.72
N SER A 450 18.86 -9.86 -3.00
CA SER A 450 18.13 -11.01 -3.55
C SER A 450 18.47 -12.34 -2.84
N GLU A 451 19.70 -12.48 -2.32
CA GLU A 451 20.16 -13.66 -1.59
C GLU A 451 19.82 -13.62 -0.09
N GLY A 452 19.12 -12.61 0.37
CA GLY A 452 18.75 -12.45 1.76
C GLY A 452 19.83 -11.84 2.65
N LYS A 453 20.91 -11.30 2.07
CA LYS A 453 21.95 -10.64 2.85
C LYS A 453 21.46 -9.28 3.31
N VAL A 454 21.41 -9.09 4.61
CA VAL A 454 21.03 -7.83 5.24
C VAL A 454 22.24 -6.90 5.30
N THR A 455 22.07 -5.68 4.84
CA THR A 455 23.04 -4.60 4.96
C THR A 455 22.41 -3.45 5.72
N ARG A 456 23.00 -3.08 6.84
CA ARG A 456 22.62 -1.88 7.56
C ARG A 456 23.44 -0.72 7.04
N LEU A 457 22.80 0.16 6.30
CA LEU A 457 23.41 1.37 5.82
C LEU A 457 23.53 2.39 6.98
N PRO A 458 24.52 3.28 6.95
CA PRO A 458 24.61 4.31 7.96
C PRO A 458 23.32 5.13 8.01
N THR A 459 22.97 5.57 9.18
CA THR A 459 21.85 6.49 9.42
C THR A 459 21.90 7.62 8.42
N LEU A 460 20.84 7.90 7.76
CA LEU A 460 20.70 9.09 6.95
C LEU A 460 20.93 10.29 7.87
N HIS A 461 21.98 11.08 7.58
CA HIS A 461 22.41 12.17 8.43
C HIS A 461 21.34 13.26 8.57
N ASN A 462 20.56 13.12 9.61
CA ASN A 462 19.51 14.04 10.00
C ASN A 462 19.78 14.68 11.38
N LEU A 463 20.90 14.26 12.00
CA LEU A 463 21.22 14.47 13.40
C LEU A 463 21.11 15.94 13.89
N ASP A 464 21.30 16.91 12.99
CA ASP A 464 21.43 18.31 13.40
C ASP A 464 20.20 19.16 13.06
N LYS A 465 19.13 18.58 12.46
CA LYS A 465 18.08 19.39 11.84
C LYS A 465 16.68 19.24 12.45
N GLY A 466 16.45 18.25 13.30
CA GLY A 466 15.17 18.07 14.01
C GLY A 466 13.97 17.82 13.08
N TYR A 467 14.15 16.97 12.06
CA TYR A 467 13.09 16.51 11.22
C TYR A 467 12.49 15.21 11.77
N ASP A 468 11.17 15.18 11.90
CA ASP A 468 10.40 13.99 12.25
C ASP A 468 9.78 13.39 10.98
N PHE A 469 10.28 12.25 10.55
CA PHE A 469 9.84 11.62 9.30
C PHE A 469 8.53 10.84 9.46
N MET A 470 7.78 10.73 8.35
CA MET A 470 6.59 9.91 8.21
C MET A 470 6.82 8.83 7.13
N PRO A 471 7.64 7.78 7.39
CA PRO A 471 8.07 6.82 6.37
C PRO A 471 6.89 6.13 5.71
N ARG A 472 5.87 5.74 6.48
CA ARG A 472 4.65 5.09 6.01
C ARG A 472 3.96 5.85 4.86
N LEU A 473 4.04 7.18 4.85
CA LEU A 473 3.44 8.06 3.84
C LEU A 473 4.40 8.38 2.68
N GLY A 474 5.60 7.79 2.68
CA GLY A 474 6.57 7.95 1.62
C GLY A 474 6.12 7.30 0.31
N LYS A 475 6.65 7.81 -0.81
CA LYS A 475 6.38 7.27 -2.15
C LYS A 475 7.65 7.15 -2.97
N GLN A 476 7.90 5.95 -3.49
CA GLN A 476 8.96 5.75 -4.49
C GLN A 476 8.57 6.47 -5.78
N ILE A 477 9.42 7.36 -6.27
CA ILE A 477 9.19 8.20 -7.45
C ILE A 477 10.03 7.82 -8.67
N SER A 478 11.07 7.00 -8.45
CA SER A 478 11.86 6.36 -9.52
C SER A 478 12.50 5.07 -9.01
N SER A 479 13.31 4.40 -9.83
CA SER A 479 14.03 3.18 -9.43
C SER A 479 15.00 3.39 -8.27
N ASN A 480 15.53 4.60 -8.10
CA ASN A 480 16.53 4.95 -7.10
C ASN A 480 16.18 6.19 -6.25
N GLN A 481 14.93 6.63 -6.28
CA GLN A 481 14.49 7.82 -5.54
C GLN A 481 13.18 7.58 -4.81
N ILE A 482 13.14 8.07 -3.58
CA ILE A 482 11.93 8.07 -2.75
C ILE A 482 11.72 9.46 -2.14
N VAL A 483 10.47 9.87 -2.00
CA VAL A 483 10.09 11.07 -1.24
C VAL A 483 9.39 10.64 0.03
N ILE A 484 9.86 11.14 1.17
CA ILE A 484 9.28 10.88 2.49
C ILE A 484 8.82 12.21 3.09
N PRO A 485 7.56 12.32 3.51
CA PRO A 485 7.09 13.49 4.24
C PRO A 485 7.77 13.59 5.59
N CYS A 486 7.97 14.79 6.08
CA CYS A 486 8.57 15.05 7.38
C CYS A 486 8.02 16.33 8.00
N LEU A 487 8.21 16.48 9.31
CA LEU A 487 7.88 17.67 10.06
C LEU A 487 9.17 18.34 10.53
N TYR A 488 9.26 19.63 10.36
CA TYR A 488 10.28 20.47 10.97
C TYR A 488 9.61 21.53 11.83
N ARG A 489 9.73 21.43 13.16
CA ARG A 489 9.04 22.34 14.10
C ARG A 489 7.52 22.41 13.83
N ASN A 490 6.88 21.29 13.56
CA ASN A 490 5.45 21.15 13.19
C ASN A 490 5.05 21.70 11.80
N TYR A 491 5.99 22.15 10.98
CA TYR A 491 5.74 22.54 9.60
C TYR A 491 5.98 21.34 8.67
N LEU A 492 5.08 21.15 7.71
CA LEU A 492 5.18 20.08 6.73
C LEU A 492 6.31 20.35 5.75
N CYS A 493 7.14 19.36 5.53
CA CYS A 493 8.18 19.34 4.51
C CYS A 493 8.32 17.96 3.88
N PHE A 494 9.14 17.85 2.85
CA PHE A 494 9.35 16.59 2.13
C PHE A 494 10.85 16.37 1.94
N ALA A 495 11.30 15.16 2.20
CA ALA A 495 12.67 14.74 1.99
C ALA A 495 12.75 13.82 0.78
N LYS A 496 13.55 14.15 -0.22
CA LYS A 496 13.93 13.25 -1.31
C LYS A 496 15.22 12.55 -0.95
N ILE A 497 15.23 11.23 -1.09
CA ILE A 497 16.39 10.39 -0.84
C ILE A 497 16.78 9.72 -2.14
N ASP A 498 18.05 9.88 -2.52
CA ASP A 498 18.68 9.24 -3.69
C ASP A 498 19.53 8.04 -3.19
N PHE A 499 19.37 6.86 -3.85
CA PHE A 499 20.07 5.60 -3.56
C PHE A 499 21.12 5.28 -4.61
#